data_8d402d075a8d283f4406cd4798f70c16
#
_entry.id   8d402d075a8d283f4406cd4798f70c16
#
_cell.length_a   1.000
_cell.length_b   1.000
_cell.length_c   1.000
_cell.angle_alpha   90.00
_cell.angle_beta   90.00
_cell.angle_gamma   90.00
#
_symmetry.space_group_name_H-M   'P 1'
#
loop_
_entity.id
_entity.type
_entity.pdbx_description
1 polymer ?
#
loop_
_entity_poly.entity_id
_entity_poly.type
_entity_poly.pdbx_seq_one_letter_code
_entity_poly.pdbx_strand_id
1 'polypeptide(L)'
;MTKILETRKLTKVFPGVKAVDELDFDLEPGEIHAIVGENGAGKSTLIKMLAGVYRPTSGTIIVQGEERTFHNPREAMEYIGVVYQENELIPYFSGYENLFLGVEETASGLLKNETMRERAYALAEEFNFELDLDSEVRELGAGQQTLIAILKVLYERLPILIFDEPTAALSYKESETLFELLRDLRSKGFAIVYISHHLIEVLDLADRVTVLRDGKKVVTVQNEGLTERQLIQYMIARDIDVQYPKLEANIGETVLQVRDFSDKRYGFDDINFHIRSGEIVGFAGLTGAGRTELAKSIYRQFRKRPGNIQLTTHAADRKRRMVLIPENRREEGVILDLSVRENLILASLDQLSHLGYLIERGIVKYIGSIIEQLAIKVTSPAQSVRTLSGGNQQKVSIGKWMGESCDVWIFDEPTQGIDVDTKTEIYTIMSQLAQQGSAIWFISSDLRELTSICDRIYVMYDFAIAAEFTAPYEREDILTKMMGGD
;
A
#
# COMPACT_ATOMS: atom_id res chain seq x y z
N MET A 1 -25.12 20.86 16.25
CA MET A 1 -24.53 21.58 15.10
C MET A 1 -25.21 21.09 13.83
N THR A 2 -25.33 21.91 12.80
CA THR A 2 -26.04 21.52 11.57
C THR A 2 -25.10 20.67 10.71
N LYS A 3 -25.47 19.42 10.44
CA LYS A 3 -24.68 18.52 9.58
C LYS A 3 -24.76 18.99 8.13
N ILE A 4 -23.61 19.03 7.43
CA ILE A 4 -23.55 19.39 6.01
C ILE A 4 -23.75 18.16 5.11
N LEU A 5 -23.33 16.98 5.59
CA LEU A 5 -23.53 15.69 4.94
C LEU A 5 -24.01 14.68 5.99
N GLU A 6 -25.03 13.90 5.65
CA GLU A 6 -25.52 12.80 6.49
C GLU A 6 -25.91 11.62 5.62
N THR A 7 -25.64 10.41 6.08
CA THR A 7 -26.21 9.20 5.49
C THR A 7 -27.07 8.47 6.52
N ARG A 8 -28.20 7.92 6.10
CA ARG A 8 -29.09 7.14 6.95
C ARG A 8 -29.29 5.75 6.37
N LYS A 9 -28.88 4.73 7.13
CA LYS A 9 -28.94 3.31 6.78
C LYS A 9 -28.50 3.03 5.35
N LEU A 10 -27.44 3.74 4.91
CA LEU A 10 -26.93 3.64 3.55
C LEU A 10 -26.41 2.23 3.29
N THR A 11 -26.91 1.59 2.24
CA THR A 11 -26.59 0.19 1.94
C THR A 11 -26.24 0.02 0.47
N LYS A 12 -25.20 -0.78 0.20
CA LYS A 12 -24.83 -1.21 -1.14
C LYS A 12 -24.57 -2.70 -1.19
N VAL A 13 -25.33 -3.39 -2.03
CA VAL A 13 -25.20 -4.83 -2.27
C VAL A 13 -24.71 -5.06 -3.69
N PHE A 14 -23.67 -5.86 -3.83
CA PHE A 14 -23.20 -6.43 -5.09
C PHE A 14 -23.51 -7.93 -5.12
N PRO A 15 -23.46 -8.61 -6.26
CA PRO A 15 -23.63 -10.05 -6.32
C PRO A 15 -22.67 -10.78 -5.38
N GLY A 16 -23.22 -11.43 -4.34
CA GLY A 16 -22.46 -12.21 -3.35
C GLY A 16 -21.87 -11.43 -2.18
N VAL A 17 -21.95 -10.06 -2.16
CA VAL A 17 -21.36 -9.28 -1.06
C VAL A 17 -22.19 -8.04 -0.73
N LYS A 18 -22.40 -7.77 0.57
CA LYS A 18 -22.94 -6.50 1.07
C LYS A 18 -21.76 -5.59 1.42
N ALA A 19 -21.37 -4.72 0.48
CA ALA A 19 -20.18 -3.90 0.61
C ALA A 19 -20.32 -2.73 1.59
N VAL A 20 -21.55 -2.21 1.76
CA VAL A 20 -21.94 -1.25 2.81
C VAL A 20 -23.28 -1.70 3.36
N ASP A 21 -23.42 -1.77 4.67
CA ASP A 21 -24.57 -2.32 5.37
C ASP A 21 -25.11 -1.37 6.45
N GLU A 22 -26.25 -0.73 6.16
CA GLU A 22 -26.97 0.19 7.04
C GLU A 22 -26.07 1.25 7.70
N LEU A 23 -25.21 1.90 6.89
CA LEU A 23 -24.23 2.86 7.37
C LEU A 23 -24.88 4.22 7.66
N ASP A 24 -24.78 4.67 8.92
CA ASP A 24 -25.05 6.03 9.35
C ASP A 24 -23.74 6.79 9.52
N PHE A 25 -23.53 7.83 8.73
CA PHE A 25 -22.35 8.70 8.77
C PHE A 25 -22.80 10.16 8.76
N ASP A 26 -22.05 11.03 9.39
CA ASP A 26 -22.31 12.46 9.37
C ASP A 26 -21.01 13.27 9.32
N LEU A 27 -21.08 14.47 8.75
CA LEU A 27 -19.99 15.42 8.60
C LEU A 27 -20.50 16.83 8.95
N GLU A 28 -19.72 17.56 9.73
CA GLU A 28 -20.03 18.94 10.13
C GLU A 28 -19.23 19.96 9.30
N PRO A 29 -19.70 21.19 9.11
CA PRO A 29 -18.92 22.27 8.50
C PRO A 29 -17.68 22.56 9.34
N GLY A 30 -16.52 22.76 8.69
CA GLY A 30 -15.24 23.06 9.35
C GLY A 30 -14.69 21.87 10.16
N GLU A 31 -14.97 20.66 9.72
CA GLU A 31 -14.50 19.42 10.32
C GLU A 31 -13.64 18.63 9.35
N ILE A 32 -12.58 18.01 9.85
CA ILE A 32 -11.89 16.91 9.19
C ILE A 32 -12.35 15.61 9.85
N HIS A 33 -13.19 14.84 9.17
CA HIS A 33 -13.69 13.55 9.64
C HIS A 33 -12.97 12.42 8.91
N ALA A 34 -12.12 11.68 9.63
CA ALA A 34 -11.43 10.55 9.03
C ALA A 34 -12.31 9.30 8.98
N ILE A 35 -12.17 8.53 7.91
CA ILE A 35 -12.74 7.18 7.78
C ILE A 35 -11.61 6.19 7.66
N VAL A 36 -11.50 5.30 8.64
CA VAL A 36 -10.51 4.22 8.68
C VAL A 36 -11.17 2.84 8.64
N GLY A 37 -10.42 1.85 8.26
CA GLY A 37 -10.87 0.46 8.18
C GLY A 37 -9.98 -0.35 7.27
N GLU A 38 -10.04 -1.65 7.37
CA GLU A 38 -9.27 -2.57 6.52
C GLU A 38 -9.64 -2.48 5.04
N ASN A 39 -8.81 -3.07 4.18
CA ASN A 39 -9.15 -3.24 2.77
C ASN A 39 -10.40 -4.12 2.65
N GLY A 40 -11.42 -3.64 1.92
CA GLY A 40 -12.71 -4.31 1.86
C GLY A 40 -13.73 -3.89 2.93
N ALA A 41 -13.38 -3.02 3.87
CA ALA A 41 -14.30 -2.51 4.90
C ALA A 41 -15.46 -1.65 4.37
N GLY A 42 -15.46 -1.31 3.07
CA GLY A 42 -16.54 -0.56 2.43
C GLY A 42 -16.22 0.92 2.17
N LYS A 43 -15.03 1.43 2.54
CA LYS A 43 -14.62 2.85 2.39
C LYS A 43 -14.81 3.38 0.97
N SER A 44 -14.14 2.77 -0.01
CA SER A 44 -14.23 3.19 -1.43
C SER A 44 -15.64 3.01 -2.02
N THR A 45 -16.42 2.06 -1.50
CA THR A 45 -17.83 1.92 -1.91
C THR A 45 -18.67 3.06 -1.38
N LEU A 46 -18.46 3.48 -0.13
CA LEU A 46 -19.10 4.65 0.46
C LEU A 46 -18.79 5.91 -0.35
N ILE A 47 -17.48 6.17 -0.64
CA ILE A 47 -17.08 7.33 -1.47
C ILE A 47 -17.80 7.30 -2.81
N LYS A 48 -17.77 6.16 -3.51
CA LYS A 48 -18.40 6.02 -4.83
C LYS A 48 -19.93 6.22 -4.79
N MET A 49 -20.59 5.95 -3.66
CA MET A 49 -21.99 6.31 -3.46
C MET A 49 -22.18 7.81 -3.24
N LEU A 50 -21.34 8.45 -2.40
CA LEU A 50 -21.36 9.89 -2.17
C LEU A 50 -21.03 10.68 -3.43
N ALA A 51 -20.11 10.16 -4.25
CA ALA A 51 -19.72 10.74 -5.53
C ALA A 51 -20.70 10.44 -6.69
N GLY A 52 -21.83 9.76 -6.43
CA GLY A 52 -22.83 9.45 -7.46
C GLY A 52 -22.41 8.38 -8.49
N VAL A 53 -21.24 7.73 -8.31
CA VAL A 53 -20.76 6.63 -9.18
C VAL A 53 -21.60 5.37 -8.96
N TYR A 54 -21.94 5.08 -7.70
CA TYR A 54 -22.82 3.97 -7.34
C TYR A 54 -24.12 4.47 -6.74
N ARG A 55 -25.26 3.98 -7.24
CA ARG A 55 -26.54 4.19 -6.57
C ARG A 55 -26.62 3.30 -5.32
N PRO A 56 -27.07 3.83 -4.18
CA PRO A 56 -27.40 3.01 -3.02
C PRO A 56 -28.44 1.94 -3.38
N THR A 57 -28.34 0.77 -2.75
CA THR A 57 -29.39 -0.26 -2.82
C THR A 57 -30.56 0.13 -1.92
N SER A 58 -30.29 0.75 -0.78
CA SER A 58 -31.28 1.34 0.14
C SER A 58 -30.61 2.40 1.03
N GLY A 59 -31.39 3.15 1.79
CA GLY A 59 -30.93 4.25 2.61
C GLY A 59 -30.93 5.57 1.85
N THR A 60 -30.55 6.66 2.53
CA THR A 60 -30.60 8.03 1.99
C THR A 60 -29.31 8.77 2.23
N ILE A 61 -29.00 9.70 1.31
CA ILE A 61 -27.92 10.68 1.42
C ILE A 61 -28.59 12.04 1.59
N ILE A 62 -28.16 12.80 2.59
CA ILE A 62 -28.68 14.13 2.91
C ILE A 62 -27.51 15.10 2.80
N VAL A 63 -27.63 16.10 1.92
CA VAL A 63 -26.64 17.16 1.72
C VAL A 63 -27.28 18.50 2.03
N GLN A 64 -26.66 19.28 2.92
CA GLN A 64 -27.18 20.59 3.36
C GLN A 64 -28.61 20.54 3.87
N GLY A 65 -28.99 19.41 4.52
CA GLY A 65 -30.33 19.20 5.10
C GLY A 65 -31.41 18.70 4.12
N GLU A 66 -31.06 18.51 2.84
CA GLU A 66 -31.99 17.99 1.82
C GLU A 66 -31.63 16.57 1.41
N GLU A 67 -32.61 15.68 1.31
CA GLU A 67 -32.39 14.35 0.73
C GLU A 67 -32.04 14.46 -0.74
N ARG A 68 -30.94 13.81 -1.13
CA ARG A 68 -30.44 13.80 -2.51
C ARG A 68 -30.31 12.37 -3.01
N THR A 69 -30.68 12.17 -4.25
CA THR A 69 -30.42 10.92 -4.96
C THR A 69 -29.60 11.26 -6.20
N PHE A 70 -28.30 10.95 -6.14
CA PHE A 70 -27.41 11.17 -7.27
C PHE A 70 -27.60 10.06 -8.31
N HIS A 71 -27.95 10.46 -9.54
CA HIS A 71 -28.14 9.54 -10.65
C HIS A 71 -26.84 9.32 -11.45
N ASN A 72 -25.92 10.25 -11.37
CA ASN A 72 -24.63 10.25 -12.01
C ASN A 72 -23.63 11.14 -11.22
N PRO A 73 -22.30 11.03 -11.49
CA PRO A 73 -21.29 11.82 -10.79
C PRO A 73 -21.48 13.35 -10.94
N ARG A 74 -21.97 13.81 -12.07
CA ARG A 74 -22.14 15.25 -12.36
C ARG A 74 -23.08 15.92 -11.35
N GLU A 75 -24.14 15.23 -10.95
CA GLU A 75 -25.07 15.73 -9.92
C GLU A 75 -24.43 15.81 -8.53
N ALA A 76 -23.56 14.86 -8.18
CA ALA A 76 -22.84 14.88 -6.92
C ALA A 76 -21.76 15.97 -6.89
N MET A 77 -21.10 16.23 -8.01
CA MET A 77 -20.06 17.25 -8.19
C MET A 77 -20.55 18.69 -8.04
N GLU A 78 -21.87 18.92 -7.93
CA GLU A 78 -22.41 20.23 -7.55
C GLU A 78 -22.24 20.52 -6.04
N TYR A 79 -21.94 19.50 -5.22
CA TYR A 79 -21.88 19.58 -3.76
C TYR A 79 -20.58 19.03 -3.17
N ILE A 80 -20.00 18.02 -3.81
CA ILE A 80 -18.94 17.18 -3.26
C ILE A 80 -17.79 17.08 -4.26
N GLY A 81 -16.61 17.56 -3.88
CA GLY A 81 -15.36 17.35 -4.60
C GLY A 81 -14.65 16.09 -4.10
N VAL A 82 -14.17 15.25 -5.01
CA VAL A 82 -13.51 13.99 -4.64
C VAL A 82 -12.15 13.91 -5.31
N VAL A 83 -11.11 13.70 -4.49
CA VAL A 83 -9.77 13.30 -4.92
C VAL A 83 -9.68 11.79 -4.73
N TYR A 84 -9.59 11.05 -5.84
CA TYR A 84 -9.52 9.58 -5.81
C TYR A 84 -8.09 9.08 -5.63
N GLN A 85 -7.94 7.86 -5.14
CA GLN A 85 -6.66 7.17 -4.96
C GLN A 85 -5.90 6.99 -6.28
N GLU A 86 -6.60 6.68 -7.39
CA GLU A 86 -6.04 6.67 -8.73
C GLU A 86 -6.38 8.00 -9.41
N ASN A 87 -5.36 8.73 -9.86
CA ASN A 87 -5.53 10.05 -10.47
C ASN A 87 -6.26 9.94 -11.82
N GLU A 88 -7.45 10.54 -11.91
CA GLU A 88 -8.24 10.62 -13.15
C GLU A 88 -7.77 11.77 -14.05
N LEU A 89 -6.46 11.80 -14.37
CA LEU A 89 -5.87 12.80 -15.26
C LEU A 89 -5.66 12.21 -16.67
N ILE A 90 -5.80 13.06 -17.68
CA ILE A 90 -5.49 12.66 -19.07
C ILE A 90 -3.99 12.76 -19.30
N PRO A 91 -3.28 11.64 -19.57
CA PRO A 91 -1.82 11.59 -19.60
C PRO A 91 -1.16 12.50 -20.66
N TYR A 92 -1.83 12.72 -21.76
CA TYR A 92 -1.34 13.51 -22.91
C TYR A 92 -1.71 14.99 -22.87
N PHE A 93 -2.39 15.43 -21.82
CA PHE A 93 -2.71 16.83 -21.57
C PHE A 93 -1.72 17.39 -20.58
N SER A 94 -1.45 18.69 -20.66
CA SER A 94 -0.68 19.42 -19.67
C SER A 94 -1.42 19.51 -18.34
N GLY A 95 -0.71 19.92 -17.28
CA GLY A 95 -1.32 20.12 -15.97
C GLY A 95 -2.48 21.11 -16.02
N TYR A 96 -2.28 22.29 -16.66
CA TYR A 96 -3.34 23.31 -16.75
C TYR A 96 -4.52 22.84 -17.60
N GLU A 97 -4.31 22.09 -18.70
CA GLU A 97 -5.40 21.54 -19.50
C GLU A 97 -6.24 20.53 -18.71
N ASN A 98 -5.61 19.68 -17.90
CA ASN A 98 -6.30 18.76 -17.02
C ASN A 98 -7.14 19.50 -15.95
N LEU A 99 -6.64 20.61 -15.44
CA LEU A 99 -7.33 21.43 -14.43
C LEU A 99 -8.65 22.00 -14.99
N PHE A 100 -8.64 22.51 -16.22
CA PHE A 100 -9.80 23.13 -16.84
C PHE A 100 -10.64 22.19 -17.69
N LEU A 101 -10.32 20.90 -17.74
CA LEU A 101 -11.06 19.92 -18.53
C LEU A 101 -12.55 19.87 -18.14
N GLY A 102 -13.41 20.21 -19.11
CA GLY A 102 -14.87 20.28 -18.95
C GLY A 102 -15.39 21.65 -18.51
N VAL A 103 -14.49 22.61 -18.20
CA VAL A 103 -14.79 23.99 -17.84
C VAL A 103 -13.90 24.99 -18.61
N GLU A 104 -13.50 24.59 -19.82
CA GLU A 104 -12.55 25.34 -20.65
C GLU A 104 -13.05 26.74 -20.98
N GLU A 105 -12.16 27.72 -20.90
CA GLU A 105 -12.48 29.08 -21.33
C GLU A 105 -12.32 29.23 -22.83
N THR A 106 -13.37 29.75 -23.47
CA THR A 106 -13.39 29.99 -24.90
C THR A 106 -13.70 31.44 -25.27
N ALA A 107 -13.13 31.92 -26.37
CA ALA A 107 -13.55 33.15 -27.02
C ALA A 107 -13.72 32.87 -28.54
N SER A 108 -14.88 33.17 -29.07
CA SER A 108 -15.22 32.97 -30.47
C SER A 108 -14.97 31.51 -30.96
N GLY A 109 -15.17 30.52 -30.07
CA GLY A 109 -14.96 29.10 -30.35
C GLY A 109 -13.51 28.62 -30.29
N LEU A 110 -12.57 29.46 -29.85
CA LEU A 110 -11.16 29.11 -29.62
C LEU A 110 -10.86 29.09 -28.12
N LEU A 111 -10.03 28.12 -27.70
CA LEU A 111 -9.55 28.00 -26.33
C LEU A 111 -8.66 29.19 -25.96
N LYS A 112 -8.83 29.72 -24.77
CA LYS A 112 -7.99 30.77 -24.19
C LYS A 112 -6.85 30.16 -23.36
N ASN A 113 -5.96 29.43 -24.02
CA ASN A 113 -4.90 28.68 -23.34
C ASN A 113 -4.06 29.53 -22.39
N GLU A 114 -3.66 30.74 -22.80
CA GLU A 114 -2.84 31.63 -21.96
C GLU A 114 -3.57 32.06 -20.69
N THR A 115 -4.86 32.43 -20.80
CA THR A 115 -5.68 32.79 -19.62
C THR A 115 -5.88 31.62 -18.68
N MET A 116 -6.12 30.40 -19.20
CA MET A 116 -6.25 29.19 -18.40
C MET A 116 -4.93 28.86 -17.69
N ARG A 117 -3.81 28.97 -18.41
CA ARG A 117 -2.46 28.75 -17.88
C ARG A 117 -2.14 29.72 -16.73
N GLU A 118 -2.33 31.03 -16.94
CA GLU A 118 -2.12 32.07 -15.89
C GLU A 118 -2.97 31.79 -14.66
N ARG A 119 -4.23 31.41 -14.84
CA ARG A 119 -5.13 31.06 -13.72
C ARG A 119 -4.71 29.78 -12.99
N ALA A 120 -4.23 28.78 -13.72
CA ALA A 120 -3.72 27.56 -13.12
C ALA A 120 -2.54 27.81 -12.20
N TYR A 121 -1.57 28.62 -12.66
CA TYR A 121 -0.43 29.01 -11.83
C TYR A 121 -0.83 29.90 -10.64
N ALA A 122 -1.74 30.85 -10.84
CA ALA A 122 -2.25 31.66 -9.74
C ALA A 122 -2.96 30.80 -8.67
N LEU A 123 -3.69 29.76 -9.09
CA LEU A 123 -4.33 28.84 -8.17
C LEU A 123 -3.30 27.96 -7.44
N ALA A 124 -2.26 27.49 -8.14
CA ALA A 124 -1.17 26.73 -7.52
C ALA A 124 -0.43 27.57 -6.47
N GLU A 125 -0.19 28.85 -6.76
CA GLU A 125 0.41 29.81 -5.82
C GLU A 125 -0.50 30.08 -4.61
N GLU A 126 -1.84 30.21 -4.81
CA GLU A 126 -2.81 30.39 -3.70
C GLU A 126 -2.70 29.25 -2.67
N PHE A 127 -2.41 28.02 -3.12
CA PHE A 127 -2.29 26.85 -2.25
C PHE A 127 -0.86 26.42 -1.95
N ASN A 128 0.14 27.24 -2.28
CA ASN A 128 1.57 26.96 -2.08
C ASN A 128 2.07 25.65 -2.74
N PHE A 129 1.52 25.28 -3.90
CA PHE A 129 1.96 24.13 -4.66
C PHE A 129 3.04 24.53 -5.68
N GLU A 130 4.21 23.90 -5.60
CA GLU A 130 5.27 24.01 -6.61
C GLU A 130 5.00 22.95 -7.71
N LEU A 131 4.35 23.36 -8.81
CA LEU A 131 3.92 22.49 -9.88
C LEU A 131 4.44 22.93 -11.24
N ASP A 132 4.84 21.96 -12.05
CA ASP A 132 4.98 22.14 -13.50
C ASP A 132 3.61 21.86 -14.15
N LEU A 133 2.92 22.93 -14.53
CA LEU A 133 1.60 22.84 -15.16
C LEU A 133 1.66 22.90 -16.68
N ASP A 134 2.83 23.06 -17.28
CA ASP A 134 3.03 23.12 -18.73
C ASP A 134 3.36 21.76 -19.35
N SER A 135 4.03 20.90 -18.61
CA SER A 135 4.38 19.54 -19.07
C SER A 135 3.18 18.61 -19.16
N GLU A 136 3.24 17.65 -20.09
CA GLU A 136 2.23 16.59 -20.17
C GLU A 136 2.25 15.76 -18.87
N VAL A 137 1.06 15.43 -18.34
CA VAL A 137 0.91 14.71 -17.08
C VAL A 137 1.71 13.40 -17.03
N ARG A 138 1.84 12.68 -18.15
CA ARG A 138 2.65 11.45 -18.23
C ARG A 138 4.15 11.65 -17.97
N GLU A 139 4.67 12.88 -18.09
CA GLU A 139 6.07 13.22 -17.88
C GLU A 139 6.34 13.62 -16.41
N LEU A 140 5.28 13.89 -15.66
CA LEU A 140 5.35 14.30 -14.26
C LEU A 140 5.46 13.10 -13.32
N GLY A 141 6.14 13.30 -12.21
CA GLY A 141 6.17 12.33 -11.11
C GLY A 141 4.78 12.15 -10.47
N ALA A 142 4.56 10.99 -9.86
CA ALA A 142 3.26 10.64 -9.27
C ALA A 142 2.77 11.65 -8.22
N GLY A 143 3.68 12.23 -7.42
CA GLY A 143 3.35 13.28 -6.46
C GLY A 143 2.78 14.53 -7.14
N GLN A 144 3.42 15.03 -8.20
CA GLN A 144 2.91 16.18 -8.95
C GLN A 144 1.56 15.91 -9.60
N GLN A 145 1.35 14.69 -10.13
CA GLN A 145 0.05 14.28 -10.67
C GLN A 145 -1.05 14.34 -9.59
N THR A 146 -0.75 13.86 -8.39
CA THR A 146 -1.69 13.93 -7.25
C THR A 146 -2.01 15.37 -6.86
N LEU A 147 -1.00 16.24 -6.79
CA LEU A 147 -1.22 17.65 -6.48
C LEU A 147 -2.05 18.38 -7.55
N ILE A 148 -1.88 18.04 -8.85
CA ILE A 148 -2.74 18.57 -9.93
C ILE A 148 -4.19 18.07 -9.76
N ALA A 149 -4.41 16.80 -9.40
CA ALA A 149 -5.75 16.28 -9.14
C ALA A 149 -6.41 16.99 -7.94
N ILE A 150 -5.65 17.28 -6.88
CA ILE A 150 -6.13 18.07 -5.73
C ILE A 150 -6.47 19.49 -6.17
N LEU A 151 -5.60 20.14 -6.93
CA LEU A 151 -5.81 21.51 -7.42
C LEU A 151 -7.08 21.62 -8.27
N LYS A 152 -7.35 20.61 -9.10
CA LYS A 152 -8.57 20.52 -9.90
C LYS A 152 -9.84 20.53 -9.03
N VAL A 153 -9.86 19.77 -7.95
CA VAL A 153 -11.00 19.71 -7.02
C VAL A 153 -11.15 21.03 -6.25
N LEU A 154 -10.04 21.64 -5.86
CA LEU A 154 -10.04 22.93 -5.14
C LEU A 154 -10.50 24.11 -6.02
N TYR A 155 -10.29 24.02 -7.33
CA TYR A 155 -10.77 25.03 -8.28
C TYR A 155 -12.30 25.23 -8.22
N GLU A 156 -13.05 24.18 -7.99
CA GLU A 156 -14.52 24.22 -7.92
C GLU A 156 -15.06 24.83 -6.63
N ARG A 157 -14.22 25.01 -5.59
CA ARG A 157 -14.56 25.62 -4.29
C ARG A 157 -15.80 25.03 -3.62
N LEU A 158 -15.96 23.71 -3.72
CA LEU A 158 -17.09 22.97 -3.16
C LEU A 158 -17.00 22.87 -1.63
N PRO A 159 -18.13 22.95 -0.91
CA PRO A 159 -18.11 22.99 0.56
C PRO A 159 -17.76 21.64 1.21
N ILE A 160 -17.89 20.53 0.49
CA ILE A 160 -17.58 19.17 0.95
C ILE A 160 -16.47 18.61 0.07
N LEU A 161 -15.37 18.20 0.70
CA LEU A 161 -14.23 17.63 0.02
C LEU A 161 -13.95 16.21 0.56
N ILE A 162 -13.68 15.27 -0.32
CA ILE A 162 -13.32 13.89 0.03
C ILE A 162 -11.93 13.60 -0.54
N PHE A 163 -11.02 13.16 0.32
CA PHE A 163 -9.66 12.75 -0.04
C PHE A 163 -9.51 11.24 0.23
N ASP A 164 -9.31 10.45 -0.83
CA ASP A 164 -9.14 9.00 -0.75
C ASP A 164 -7.66 8.63 -0.94
N GLU A 165 -6.97 8.39 0.18
CA GLU A 165 -5.54 8.05 0.27
C GLU A 165 -4.62 9.04 -0.49
N PRO A 166 -4.74 10.36 -0.28
CA PRO A 166 -4.05 11.36 -1.11
C PRO A 166 -2.53 11.37 -0.93
N THR A 167 -2.00 10.80 0.15
CA THR A 167 -0.56 10.79 0.48
C THR A 167 0.19 9.60 -0.11
N ALA A 168 -0.50 8.61 -0.67
CA ALA A 168 0.10 7.36 -1.13
C ALA A 168 1.23 7.53 -2.17
N ALA A 169 1.20 8.62 -2.95
CA ALA A 169 2.19 8.94 -3.99
C ALA A 169 3.05 10.18 -3.67
N LEU A 170 2.82 10.82 -2.52
CA LEU A 170 3.49 12.05 -2.12
C LEU A 170 4.79 11.76 -1.35
N SER A 171 5.78 12.60 -1.53
CA SER A 171 6.94 12.67 -0.64
C SER A 171 6.53 13.23 0.74
N TYR A 172 7.39 13.05 1.74
CA TYR A 172 7.15 13.60 3.08
C TYR A 172 6.86 15.12 3.07
N LYS A 173 7.67 15.90 2.32
CA LYS A 173 7.48 17.36 2.21
C LYS A 173 6.14 17.72 1.56
N GLU A 174 5.75 17.01 0.50
CA GLU A 174 4.47 17.24 -0.16
C GLU A 174 3.28 16.88 0.73
N SER A 175 3.40 15.81 1.53
CA SER A 175 2.39 15.41 2.51
C SER A 175 2.20 16.46 3.59
N GLU A 176 3.28 17.02 4.15
CA GLU A 176 3.20 18.11 5.12
C GLU A 176 2.50 19.36 4.52
N THR A 177 2.85 19.74 3.28
CA THR A 177 2.17 20.84 2.58
C THR A 177 0.67 20.57 2.43
N LEU A 178 0.29 19.34 2.08
CA LEU A 178 -1.11 18.93 2.00
C LEU A 178 -1.81 19.02 3.37
N PHE A 179 -1.15 18.60 4.45
CA PHE A 179 -1.74 18.65 5.80
C PHE A 179 -1.97 20.09 6.26
N GLU A 180 -1.04 21.00 5.99
CA GLU A 180 -1.21 22.42 6.24
C GLU A 180 -2.42 22.98 5.45
N LEU A 181 -2.54 22.62 4.18
CA LEU A 181 -3.69 22.99 3.35
C LEU A 181 -5.01 22.48 3.93
N LEU A 182 -5.09 21.21 4.33
CA LEU A 182 -6.31 20.64 4.89
C LEU A 182 -6.73 21.35 6.18
N ARG A 183 -5.77 21.69 7.05
CA ARG A 183 -6.02 22.50 8.26
C ARG A 183 -6.51 23.92 7.92
N ASP A 184 -5.96 24.55 6.89
CA ASP A 184 -6.39 25.88 6.41
C ASP A 184 -7.82 25.81 5.85
N LEU A 185 -8.12 24.87 4.98
CA LEU A 185 -9.47 24.65 4.43
C LEU A 185 -10.51 24.40 5.53
N ARG A 186 -10.18 23.54 6.51
CA ARG A 186 -11.00 23.33 7.70
C ARG A 186 -11.29 24.64 8.42
N SER A 187 -10.27 25.48 8.66
CA SER A 187 -10.41 26.78 9.32
C SER A 187 -11.32 27.73 8.58
N LYS A 188 -11.39 27.60 7.24
CA LYS A 188 -12.26 28.37 6.34
C LYS A 188 -13.69 27.81 6.25
N GLY A 189 -13.98 26.72 6.99
CA GLY A 189 -15.32 26.14 7.09
C GLY A 189 -15.63 25.02 6.08
N PHE A 190 -14.65 24.56 5.31
CA PHE A 190 -14.83 23.37 4.46
C PHE A 190 -15.00 22.12 5.31
N ALA A 191 -15.88 21.23 4.88
CA ALA A 191 -16.11 19.95 5.50
C ALA A 191 -15.32 18.87 4.75
N ILE A 192 -14.45 18.15 5.42
CA ILE A 192 -13.47 17.29 4.80
C ILE A 192 -13.65 15.84 5.29
N VAL A 193 -13.84 14.91 4.36
CA VAL A 193 -13.70 13.47 4.62
C VAL A 193 -12.30 13.05 4.20
N TYR A 194 -11.53 12.53 5.15
CA TYR A 194 -10.16 12.08 4.92
C TYR A 194 -10.05 10.57 5.09
N ILE A 195 -9.59 9.87 4.07
CA ILE A 195 -9.39 8.42 4.11
C ILE A 195 -7.91 8.12 3.98
N SER A 196 -7.39 7.42 4.95
CA SER A 196 -6.02 6.92 4.95
C SER A 196 -5.95 5.59 5.69
N HIS A 197 -5.02 4.75 5.29
CA HIS A 197 -4.61 3.57 6.04
C HIS A 197 -3.43 3.88 6.97
N HIS A 198 -2.82 5.07 6.87
CA HIS A 198 -1.78 5.58 7.75
C HIS A 198 -2.40 6.22 8.99
N LEU A 199 -2.52 5.47 10.08
CA LEU A 199 -3.21 5.92 11.30
C LEU A 199 -2.57 7.13 11.96
N ILE A 200 -1.26 7.34 11.79
CA ILE A 200 -0.54 8.51 12.30
C ILE A 200 -1.08 9.79 11.64
N GLU A 201 -1.26 9.78 10.30
CA GLU A 201 -1.85 10.92 9.58
C GLU A 201 -3.25 11.24 10.08
N VAL A 202 -4.05 10.19 10.31
CA VAL A 202 -5.42 10.32 10.82
C VAL A 202 -5.44 10.95 12.21
N LEU A 203 -4.53 10.52 13.09
CA LEU A 203 -4.42 11.05 14.46
C LEU A 203 -3.91 12.50 14.49
N ASP A 204 -3.11 12.91 13.50
CA ASP A 204 -2.58 14.27 13.38
C ASP A 204 -3.60 15.26 12.80
N LEU A 205 -4.46 14.79 11.87
CA LEU A 205 -5.34 15.67 11.10
C LEU A 205 -6.79 15.71 11.56
N ALA A 206 -7.35 14.56 11.94
CA ALA A 206 -8.79 14.43 12.08
C ALA A 206 -9.33 14.99 13.40
N ASP A 207 -10.52 15.55 13.36
CA ASP A 207 -11.30 15.93 14.56
C ASP A 207 -12.06 14.72 15.10
N ARG A 208 -12.69 13.95 14.19
CA ARG A 208 -13.39 12.69 14.51
C ARG A 208 -12.90 11.57 13.59
N VAL A 209 -13.02 10.36 14.06
CA VAL A 209 -12.65 9.15 13.31
C VAL A 209 -13.81 8.17 13.32
N THR A 210 -14.28 7.78 12.14
CA THR A 210 -15.24 6.68 11.97
C THR A 210 -14.48 5.42 11.51
N VAL A 211 -14.65 4.35 12.27
CA VAL A 211 -14.06 3.03 11.94
C VAL A 211 -15.10 2.18 11.21
N LEU A 212 -14.75 1.72 10.01
CA LEU A 212 -15.55 0.77 9.24
C LEU A 212 -14.93 -0.63 9.28
N ARG A 213 -15.78 -1.65 9.35
CA ARG A 213 -15.41 -3.06 9.26
C ARG A 213 -16.55 -3.87 8.65
N ASP A 214 -16.24 -4.72 7.66
CA ASP A 214 -17.21 -5.59 6.98
C ASP A 214 -18.47 -4.85 6.48
N GLY A 215 -18.26 -3.64 5.93
CA GLY A 215 -19.34 -2.80 5.40
C GLY A 215 -20.16 -2.03 6.47
N LYS A 216 -19.83 -2.16 7.75
CA LYS A 216 -20.57 -1.54 8.87
C LYS A 216 -19.70 -0.52 9.61
N LYS A 217 -20.37 0.46 10.20
CA LYS A 217 -19.74 1.34 11.18
C LYS A 217 -19.56 0.60 12.50
N VAL A 218 -18.33 0.52 12.97
CA VAL A 218 -17.98 -0.02 14.29
C VAL A 218 -18.20 1.06 15.36
N VAL A 219 -17.59 2.23 15.15
CA VAL A 219 -17.63 3.35 16.09
C VAL A 219 -17.29 4.66 15.37
N THR A 220 -17.77 5.77 15.89
CA THR A 220 -17.25 7.12 15.61
C THR A 220 -16.76 7.70 16.93
N VAL A 221 -15.52 8.15 16.97
CA VAL A 221 -14.86 8.68 18.18
C VAL A 221 -14.26 10.06 17.90
N GLN A 222 -14.21 10.90 18.94
CA GLN A 222 -13.44 12.15 18.91
C GLN A 222 -11.93 11.83 18.97
N ASN A 223 -11.12 12.59 18.31
CA ASN A 223 -9.67 12.38 18.27
C ASN A 223 -8.93 13.03 19.46
N GLU A 224 -9.63 13.29 20.56
CA GLU A 224 -9.03 13.84 21.79
C GLU A 224 -8.37 12.73 22.59
N GLY A 225 -7.02 12.64 22.52
CA GLY A 225 -6.24 11.61 23.22
C GLY A 225 -6.41 10.19 22.66
N LEU A 226 -6.94 10.07 21.45
CA LEU A 226 -7.06 8.80 20.74
C LEU A 226 -5.67 8.29 20.37
N THR A 227 -5.43 7.02 20.65
CA THR A 227 -4.16 6.36 20.34
C THR A 227 -4.32 5.45 19.12
N GLU A 228 -3.23 5.25 18.40
CA GLU A 228 -3.19 4.31 17.28
C GLU A 228 -3.62 2.89 17.71
N ARG A 229 -3.20 2.45 18.89
CA ARG A 229 -3.58 1.16 19.47
C ARG A 229 -5.10 1.01 19.59
N GLN A 230 -5.79 2.06 20.03
CA GLN A 230 -7.25 2.06 20.16
C GLN A 230 -7.92 2.00 18.77
N LEU A 231 -7.41 2.75 17.78
CA LEU A 231 -7.93 2.67 16.40
C LEU A 231 -7.79 1.26 15.84
N ILE A 232 -6.62 0.66 16.00
CA ILE A 232 -6.38 -0.72 15.57
C ILE A 232 -7.34 -1.70 16.27
N GLN A 233 -7.58 -1.54 17.58
CA GLN A 233 -8.56 -2.37 18.31
C GLN A 233 -9.99 -2.26 17.73
N TYR A 234 -10.42 -1.07 17.32
CA TYR A 234 -11.72 -0.90 16.67
C TYR A 234 -11.75 -1.50 15.26
N MET A 235 -10.65 -1.41 14.52
CA MET A 235 -10.55 -1.95 13.16
C MET A 235 -10.53 -3.48 13.14
N ILE A 236 -9.82 -4.09 14.09
CA ILE A 236 -9.62 -5.54 14.18
C ILE A 236 -10.53 -6.10 15.29
N ALA A 237 -11.21 -7.22 15.02
CA ALA A 237 -12.06 -7.89 16.02
C ALA A 237 -11.26 -8.72 17.05
N ARG A 238 -9.93 -8.61 17.09
CA ARG A 238 -9.02 -9.47 17.88
C ARG A 238 -8.01 -8.64 18.67
N ASP A 239 -7.40 -9.23 19.71
CA ASP A 239 -6.36 -8.59 20.51
C ASP A 239 -5.10 -8.26 19.69
N ILE A 240 -4.51 -7.09 19.96
CA ILE A 240 -3.36 -6.53 19.23
C ILE A 240 -2.10 -7.38 19.32
N ASP A 241 -1.95 -8.17 20.38
CA ASP A 241 -0.79 -9.06 20.60
C ASP A 241 -0.71 -10.18 19.53
N VAL A 242 -1.73 -10.32 18.67
CA VAL A 242 -1.77 -11.29 17.55
C VAL A 242 -1.32 -10.68 16.22
N GLN A 243 -1.15 -9.35 16.12
CA GLN A 243 -0.90 -8.66 14.84
C GLN A 243 0.48 -8.96 14.24
N TYR A 244 1.48 -9.23 15.06
CA TYR A 244 2.85 -9.52 14.63
C TYR A 244 3.33 -10.85 15.21
N PRO A 245 2.84 -12.00 14.68
CA PRO A 245 3.21 -13.30 15.20
C PRO A 245 4.67 -13.60 14.85
N LYS A 246 5.55 -13.47 15.84
CA LYS A 246 6.93 -13.92 15.77
C LYS A 246 7.04 -15.26 16.48
N LEU A 247 7.34 -16.31 15.73
CA LEU A 247 7.66 -17.62 16.30
C LEU A 247 9.13 -17.65 16.71
N GLU A 248 9.43 -18.25 17.84
CA GLU A 248 10.82 -18.47 18.24
C GLU A 248 11.50 -19.40 17.24
N ALA A 249 12.63 -18.97 16.71
CA ALA A 249 13.49 -19.75 15.84
C ALA A 249 14.90 -19.86 16.44
N ASN A 250 15.55 -21.00 16.18
CA ASN A 250 16.95 -21.16 16.58
C ASN A 250 17.86 -20.48 15.55
N ILE A 251 18.47 -19.37 15.93
CA ILE A 251 19.44 -18.65 15.10
C ILE A 251 20.74 -19.44 15.09
N GLY A 252 21.12 -19.90 13.89
CA GLY A 252 22.28 -20.74 13.65
C GLY A 252 23.46 -20.00 13.01
N GLU A 253 24.18 -20.69 12.13
CA GLU A 253 25.34 -20.14 11.41
C GLU A 253 24.95 -19.17 10.30
N THR A 254 25.92 -18.37 9.83
CA THR A 254 25.72 -17.44 8.71
C THR A 254 25.43 -18.20 7.43
N VAL A 255 24.28 -17.94 6.84
CA VAL A 255 23.82 -18.50 5.56
C VAL A 255 24.14 -17.56 4.40
N LEU A 256 23.84 -16.27 4.55
CA LEU A 256 24.18 -15.24 3.55
C LEU A 256 25.28 -14.33 4.11
N GLN A 257 26.38 -14.21 3.39
CA GLN A 257 27.45 -13.26 3.67
C GLN A 257 27.69 -12.41 2.42
N VAL A 258 27.56 -11.11 2.56
CA VAL A 258 27.89 -10.10 1.54
C VAL A 258 29.09 -9.30 2.04
N ARG A 259 30.14 -9.19 1.24
CA ARG A 259 31.38 -8.46 1.59
C ARG A 259 31.81 -7.60 0.42
N ASP A 260 32.19 -6.36 0.72
CA ASP A 260 32.74 -5.39 -0.24
C ASP A 260 31.92 -5.35 -1.55
N PHE A 261 30.60 -5.43 -1.40
CA PHE A 261 29.71 -5.49 -2.55
C PHE A 261 29.49 -4.10 -3.13
N SER A 262 29.76 -3.98 -4.43
CA SER A 262 29.59 -2.75 -5.19
C SER A 262 28.81 -3.02 -6.49
N ASP A 263 27.88 -2.13 -6.83
CA ASP A 263 27.18 -2.12 -8.13
C ASP A 263 27.05 -0.68 -8.63
N LYS A 264 27.91 -0.31 -9.58
CA LYS A 264 27.96 1.05 -10.14
C LYS A 264 26.66 1.52 -10.80
N ARG A 265 25.76 0.61 -11.18
CA ARG A 265 24.49 0.95 -11.82
C ARG A 265 23.53 1.65 -10.86
N TYR A 266 23.62 1.28 -9.59
CA TYR A 266 22.77 1.82 -8.52
C TYR A 266 23.55 2.72 -7.55
N GLY A 267 24.87 2.84 -7.69
CA GLY A 267 25.69 3.64 -6.80
C GLY A 267 26.09 2.95 -5.51
N PHE A 268 25.90 1.61 -5.40
CA PHE A 268 26.37 0.87 -4.24
C PHE A 268 27.88 0.75 -4.23
N ASP A 269 28.47 1.03 -3.08
CA ASP A 269 29.90 0.87 -2.83
C ASP A 269 30.13 0.32 -1.42
N ASP A 270 30.98 -0.70 -1.30
CA ASP A 270 31.40 -1.33 -0.03
C ASP A 270 30.26 -1.79 0.89
N ILE A 271 29.22 -2.39 0.35
CA ILE A 271 28.10 -2.93 1.13
C ILE A 271 28.52 -4.23 1.83
N ASN A 272 28.39 -4.24 3.16
CA ASN A 272 28.75 -5.35 4.03
C ASN A 272 27.62 -5.73 4.96
N PHE A 273 27.12 -6.97 4.91
CA PHE A 273 26.13 -7.50 5.85
C PHE A 273 26.09 -9.03 5.83
N HIS A 274 25.40 -9.61 6.80
CA HIS A 274 25.19 -11.06 6.88
C HIS A 274 23.82 -11.41 7.45
N ILE A 275 23.32 -12.59 7.12
CA ILE A 275 22.09 -13.16 7.65
C ILE A 275 22.34 -14.61 8.06
N ARG A 276 21.86 -15.01 9.22
CA ARG A 276 22.04 -16.35 9.79
C ARG A 276 20.83 -17.24 9.50
N SER A 277 21.03 -18.54 9.60
CA SER A 277 19.94 -19.51 9.58
C SER A 277 18.93 -19.23 10.69
N GLY A 278 17.65 -19.25 10.36
CA GLY A 278 16.57 -18.99 11.32
C GLY A 278 16.42 -17.52 11.75
N GLU A 279 17.17 -16.61 11.16
CA GLU A 279 17.15 -15.19 11.49
C GLU A 279 16.27 -14.41 10.52
N ILE A 280 15.48 -13.46 11.05
CA ILE A 280 14.75 -12.46 10.26
C ILE A 280 15.50 -11.13 10.39
N VAL A 281 16.13 -10.69 9.31
CA VAL A 281 16.88 -9.43 9.24
C VAL A 281 16.09 -8.40 8.45
N GLY A 282 15.78 -7.28 9.10
CA GLY A 282 15.07 -6.15 8.51
C GLY A 282 16.01 -5.19 7.77
N PHE A 283 15.54 -4.59 6.69
CA PHE A 283 16.19 -3.47 6.03
C PHE A 283 15.24 -2.28 6.04
N ALA A 284 15.58 -1.28 6.88
CA ALA A 284 14.88 -0.02 7.03
C ALA A 284 15.50 1.07 6.15
N GLY A 285 14.74 2.09 5.80
CA GLY A 285 15.21 3.26 5.04
C GLY A 285 14.03 4.01 4.43
N LEU A 286 14.20 5.28 4.10
CA LEU A 286 13.19 6.05 3.39
C LEU A 286 13.03 5.56 1.94
N THR A 287 11.93 5.97 1.30
CA THR A 287 11.73 5.72 -0.13
C THR A 287 12.91 6.30 -0.92
N GLY A 288 13.51 5.49 -1.81
CA GLY A 288 14.70 5.88 -2.56
C GLY A 288 16.05 5.63 -1.86
N ALA A 289 16.07 5.10 -0.62
CA ALA A 289 17.33 4.73 0.07
C ALA A 289 18.10 3.56 -0.56
N GLY A 290 17.54 2.89 -1.58
CA GLY A 290 18.21 1.82 -2.32
C GLY A 290 17.92 0.40 -1.83
N ARG A 291 16.94 0.18 -0.94
CA ARG A 291 16.61 -1.13 -0.34
C ARG A 291 16.25 -2.19 -1.39
N THR A 292 15.26 -1.90 -2.22
CA THR A 292 14.79 -2.77 -3.33
C THR A 292 15.87 -2.98 -4.37
N GLU A 293 16.62 -1.93 -4.72
CA GLU A 293 17.72 -1.97 -5.67
C GLU A 293 18.84 -2.88 -5.16
N LEU A 294 19.15 -2.82 -3.86
CA LEU A 294 20.17 -3.69 -3.23
C LEU A 294 19.75 -5.15 -3.33
N ALA A 295 18.51 -5.47 -2.95
CA ALA A 295 17.96 -6.82 -3.01
C ALA A 295 17.98 -7.37 -4.45
N LYS A 296 17.49 -6.60 -5.42
CA LYS A 296 17.48 -6.96 -6.85
C LYS A 296 18.90 -7.11 -7.42
N SER A 297 19.83 -6.25 -7.01
CA SER A 297 21.23 -6.31 -7.46
C SER A 297 21.94 -7.55 -6.93
N ILE A 298 21.82 -7.84 -5.62
CA ILE A 298 22.40 -9.04 -5.00
C ILE A 298 21.79 -10.31 -5.59
N TYR A 299 20.46 -10.39 -5.69
CA TYR A 299 19.76 -11.53 -6.29
C TYR A 299 20.21 -11.80 -7.73
N ARG A 300 20.33 -10.75 -8.56
CA ARG A 300 20.78 -10.86 -9.94
C ARG A 300 22.24 -11.30 -10.03
N GLN A 301 23.12 -10.73 -9.21
CA GLN A 301 24.55 -11.07 -9.21
C GLN A 301 24.77 -12.50 -8.71
N PHE A 302 24.09 -12.93 -7.65
CA PHE A 302 24.14 -14.30 -7.15
C PHE A 302 23.81 -15.33 -8.24
N ARG A 303 22.78 -15.08 -9.06
CA ARG A 303 22.40 -15.97 -10.16
C ARG A 303 23.42 -16.04 -11.29
N LYS A 304 24.18 -14.97 -11.51
CA LYS A 304 25.15 -14.90 -12.65
C LYS A 304 26.57 -15.27 -12.23
N ARG A 305 27.09 -14.59 -11.23
CA ARG A 305 28.44 -14.76 -10.69
C ARG A 305 28.43 -14.29 -9.23
N PRO A 306 28.39 -15.18 -8.24
CA PRO A 306 28.22 -14.79 -6.84
C PRO A 306 29.35 -13.86 -6.31
N GLY A 307 30.60 -13.99 -6.76
CA GLY A 307 31.66 -13.04 -6.38
C GLY A 307 31.76 -12.83 -4.86
N ASN A 308 31.48 -11.62 -4.43
CA ASN A 308 31.49 -11.18 -3.03
C ASN A 308 30.24 -11.62 -2.23
N ILE A 309 29.34 -12.40 -2.84
CA ILE A 309 28.14 -12.94 -2.21
C ILE A 309 28.38 -14.42 -1.93
N GLN A 310 28.48 -14.79 -0.66
CA GLN A 310 28.65 -16.18 -0.24
C GLN A 310 27.34 -16.68 0.37
N LEU A 311 26.87 -17.81 -0.16
CA LEU A 311 25.73 -18.53 0.37
C LEU A 311 26.22 -19.88 0.92
N THR A 312 26.04 -20.12 2.20
CA THR A 312 26.38 -21.40 2.86
C THR A 312 25.07 -22.19 3.03
N THR A 313 25.09 -23.49 2.69
CA THR A 313 23.94 -24.38 2.91
C THR A 313 24.35 -25.45 3.91
N HIS A 314 23.40 -25.83 4.77
CA HIS A 314 23.64 -26.89 5.78
C HIS A 314 23.61 -28.32 5.20
N ALA A 315 23.27 -28.48 3.90
CA ALA A 315 23.18 -29.79 3.25
C ALA A 315 24.14 -29.86 2.07
N ALA A 316 25.13 -30.75 2.15
CA ALA A 316 26.19 -30.91 1.16
C ALA A 316 25.73 -31.20 -0.28
N ASP A 317 24.54 -31.81 -0.44
CA ASP A 317 23.97 -32.21 -1.74
C ASP A 317 22.89 -31.29 -2.31
N ARG A 318 22.63 -30.12 -1.68
CA ARG A 318 21.59 -29.19 -2.13
C ARG A 318 22.17 -28.05 -2.97
N LYS A 319 21.48 -27.72 -4.05
CA LYS A 319 21.73 -26.47 -4.78
C LYS A 319 21.39 -25.29 -3.87
N ARG A 320 22.33 -24.39 -3.68
CA ARG A 320 22.15 -23.13 -2.94
C ARG A 320 21.08 -22.31 -3.61
N ARG A 321 20.05 -21.87 -2.88
CA ARG A 321 18.92 -21.14 -3.45
C ARG A 321 18.60 -19.90 -2.66
N MET A 322 18.46 -18.81 -3.39
CA MET A 322 17.96 -17.53 -2.93
C MET A 322 16.71 -17.22 -3.74
N VAL A 323 15.69 -16.73 -3.09
CA VAL A 323 14.41 -16.37 -3.69
C VAL A 323 14.09 -14.92 -3.38
N LEU A 324 13.56 -14.20 -4.35
CA LEU A 324 13.05 -12.84 -4.20
C LEU A 324 11.54 -12.84 -4.41
N ILE A 325 10.82 -12.41 -3.38
CA ILE A 325 9.39 -12.07 -3.43
C ILE A 325 9.34 -10.56 -3.66
N PRO A 326 8.94 -10.10 -4.85
CA PRO A 326 9.07 -8.70 -5.22
C PRO A 326 7.94 -7.83 -4.65
N GLU A 327 8.19 -6.52 -4.54
CA GLU A 327 7.22 -5.50 -4.18
C GLU A 327 6.02 -5.49 -5.16
N ASN A 328 6.30 -5.37 -6.47
CA ASN A 328 5.24 -5.41 -7.48
C ASN A 328 4.88 -6.86 -7.85
N ARG A 329 4.01 -7.46 -7.03
CA ARG A 329 3.56 -8.85 -7.25
C ARG A 329 2.88 -9.08 -8.59
N ARG A 330 2.19 -8.06 -9.14
CA ARG A 330 1.43 -8.19 -10.40
C ARG A 330 2.31 -8.27 -11.63
N GLU A 331 3.45 -7.58 -11.62
CA GLU A 331 4.38 -7.54 -12.74
C GLU A 331 5.49 -8.57 -12.61
N GLU A 332 6.02 -8.77 -11.38
CA GLU A 332 7.21 -9.59 -11.15
C GLU A 332 6.91 -10.88 -10.35
N GLY A 333 5.84 -10.89 -9.54
CA GLY A 333 5.55 -11.98 -8.60
C GLY A 333 4.74 -13.12 -9.20
N VAL A 334 3.70 -12.84 -9.97
CA VAL A 334 2.78 -13.83 -10.55
C VAL A 334 2.51 -13.54 -12.03
N ILE A 335 2.05 -14.54 -12.77
CA ILE A 335 1.53 -14.37 -14.12
C ILE A 335 0.00 -14.30 -14.02
N LEU A 336 -0.56 -13.09 -14.14
CA LEU A 336 -1.97 -12.82 -13.87
C LEU A 336 -2.95 -13.62 -14.73
N ASP A 337 -2.59 -13.87 -16.00
CA ASP A 337 -3.45 -14.59 -16.96
C ASP A 337 -3.44 -16.10 -16.76
N LEU A 338 -2.46 -16.64 -16.04
CA LEU A 338 -2.41 -18.04 -15.68
C LEU A 338 -3.28 -18.34 -14.45
N SER A 339 -3.66 -19.61 -14.31
CA SER A 339 -4.36 -20.11 -13.14
C SER A 339 -3.46 -20.15 -11.89
N VAL A 340 -4.07 -20.26 -10.71
CA VAL A 340 -3.35 -20.50 -9.45
C VAL A 340 -2.48 -21.75 -9.56
N ARG A 341 -3.04 -22.83 -10.11
CA ARG A 341 -2.31 -24.08 -10.37
C ARG A 341 -1.03 -23.84 -11.17
N GLU A 342 -1.15 -23.19 -12.32
CA GLU A 342 0.00 -22.96 -13.20
C GLU A 342 1.04 -22.08 -12.53
N ASN A 343 0.64 -21.03 -11.82
CA ASN A 343 1.58 -20.18 -11.08
C ASN A 343 2.33 -20.97 -10.00
N LEU A 344 1.64 -21.80 -9.21
CA LEU A 344 2.26 -22.53 -8.10
C LEU A 344 3.29 -23.57 -8.55
N ILE A 345 3.16 -24.15 -9.74
CA ILE A 345 4.09 -25.17 -10.22
C ILE A 345 5.31 -24.60 -10.99
N LEU A 346 5.29 -23.31 -11.38
CA LEU A 346 6.31 -22.72 -12.26
C LEU A 346 7.75 -22.91 -11.77
N ALA A 347 7.99 -22.78 -10.48
CA ALA A 347 9.35 -22.92 -9.93
C ALA A 347 9.74 -24.39 -9.70
N SER A 348 8.78 -25.32 -9.65
CA SER A 348 8.97 -26.72 -9.29
C SER A 348 8.72 -27.68 -10.45
N LEU A 349 8.71 -27.18 -11.69
CA LEU A 349 8.45 -28.00 -12.89
C LEU A 349 9.42 -29.18 -13.01
N ASP A 350 10.69 -28.99 -12.72
CA ASP A 350 11.71 -30.06 -12.78
C ASP A 350 11.40 -31.21 -11.81
N GLN A 351 10.87 -30.89 -10.61
CA GLN A 351 10.53 -31.89 -9.59
C GLN A 351 9.19 -32.58 -9.88
N LEU A 352 8.29 -31.88 -10.57
CA LEU A 352 6.95 -32.37 -10.90
C LEU A 352 6.89 -33.08 -12.26
N SER A 353 8.03 -33.18 -12.96
CA SER A 353 8.15 -33.85 -14.24
C SER A 353 8.98 -35.13 -14.14
N HIS A 354 8.66 -36.08 -15.01
CA HIS A 354 9.48 -37.27 -15.24
C HIS A 354 9.64 -37.48 -16.75
N LEU A 355 10.87 -37.61 -17.22
CA LEU A 355 11.19 -37.73 -18.67
C LEU A 355 10.54 -36.63 -19.54
N GLY A 356 10.40 -35.41 -18.99
CA GLY A 356 9.80 -34.27 -19.69
C GLY A 356 8.25 -34.21 -19.63
N TYR A 357 7.58 -35.18 -18.97
CA TYR A 357 6.13 -35.19 -18.80
C TYR A 357 5.74 -34.82 -17.38
N LEU A 358 4.77 -33.93 -17.24
CA LEU A 358 4.22 -33.53 -15.95
C LEU A 358 3.39 -34.68 -15.32
N ILE A 359 3.64 -34.97 -14.04
CA ILE A 359 2.96 -36.05 -13.31
C ILE A 359 1.71 -35.49 -12.62
N GLU A 360 0.55 -35.65 -13.26
CA GLU A 360 -0.70 -35.03 -12.81
C GLU A 360 -1.05 -35.32 -11.33
N ARG A 361 -0.95 -36.57 -10.89
CA ARG A 361 -1.24 -36.94 -9.49
C ARG A 361 -0.30 -36.27 -8.49
N GLY A 362 0.97 -36.09 -8.84
CA GLY A 362 1.95 -35.37 -8.04
C GLY A 362 1.59 -33.89 -7.94
N ILE A 363 1.21 -33.28 -9.07
CA ILE A 363 0.83 -31.86 -9.16
C ILE A 363 -0.39 -31.57 -8.28
N VAL A 364 -1.45 -32.36 -8.38
CA VAL A 364 -2.68 -32.17 -7.59
C VAL A 364 -2.38 -32.20 -6.10
N LYS A 365 -1.59 -33.18 -5.64
CA LYS A 365 -1.19 -33.28 -4.23
C LYS A 365 -0.34 -32.10 -3.80
N TYR A 366 0.65 -31.71 -4.60
CA TYR A 366 1.55 -30.58 -4.35
C TYR A 366 0.80 -29.25 -4.22
N ILE A 367 -0.08 -28.94 -5.18
CA ILE A 367 -0.88 -27.72 -5.17
C ILE A 367 -1.82 -27.70 -3.96
N GLY A 368 -2.49 -28.84 -3.67
CA GLY A 368 -3.38 -28.93 -2.52
C GLY A 368 -2.67 -28.61 -1.21
N SER A 369 -1.45 -29.16 -1.01
CA SER A 369 -0.68 -28.89 0.20
C SER A 369 -0.26 -27.40 0.33
N ILE A 370 0.11 -26.73 -0.77
CA ILE A 370 0.48 -25.32 -0.74
C ILE A 370 -0.75 -24.43 -0.46
N ILE A 371 -1.88 -24.71 -1.13
CA ILE A 371 -3.12 -23.96 -0.91
C ILE A 371 -3.55 -24.05 0.56
N GLU A 372 -3.47 -25.24 1.14
CA GLU A 372 -3.79 -25.48 2.55
C GLU A 372 -2.79 -24.78 3.48
N GLN A 373 -1.48 -24.96 3.27
CA GLN A 373 -0.42 -24.39 4.11
C GLN A 373 -0.45 -22.87 4.14
N LEU A 374 -0.71 -22.22 3.00
CA LEU A 374 -0.78 -20.77 2.88
C LEU A 374 -2.20 -20.21 3.05
N ALA A 375 -3.18 -21.06 3.33
CA ALA A 375 -4.59 -20.69 3.42
C ALA A 375 -5.04 -19.80 2.24
N ILE A 376 -4.70 -20.19 0.99
CA ILE A 376 -5.05 -19.43 -0.21
C ILE A 376 -6.54 -19.58 -0.47
N LYS A 377 -7.28 -18.46 -0.44
CA LYS A 377 -8.74 -18.48 -0.66
C LYS A 377 -9.03 -18.50 -2.17
N VAL A 378 -9.34 -19.68 -2.68
CA VAL A 378 -9.69 -19.92 -4.09
C VAL A 378 -10.93 -20.82 -4.20
N THR A 379 -11.74 -20.63 -5.24
CA THR A 379 -12.87 -21.51 -5.54
C THR A 379 -12.42 -22.78 -6.24
N SER A 380 -11.33 -22.72 -7.00
CA SER A 380 -10.71 -23.83 -7.72
C SER A 380 -9.25 -23.47 -8.04
N PRO A 381 -8.31 -24.44 -8.04
CA PRO A 381 -6.95 -24.21 -8.51
C PRO A 381 -6.86 -23.75 -9.98
N ALA A 382 -7.89 -23.97 -10.79
CA ALA A 382 -8.00 -23.49 -12.17
C ALA A 382 -8.41 -21.99 -12.29
N GLN A 383 -8.75 -21.35 -11.17
CA GLN A 383 -9.11 -19.93 -11.13
C GLN A 383 -7.90 -19.07 -11.56
N SER A 384 -8.14 -18.07 -12.42
CA SER A 384 -7.11 -17.10 -12.82
C SER A 384 -6.66 -16.25 -11.62
N VAL A 385 -5.35 -16.06 -11.48
CA VAL A 385 -4.76 -15.22 -10.41
C VAL A 385 -5.23 -13.77 -10.48
N ARG A 386 -5.58 -13.26 -11.65
CA ARG A 386 -6.13 -11.92 -11.87
C ARG A 386 -7.39 -11.64 -11.03
N THR A 387 -8.19 -12.67 -10.75
CA THR A 387 -9.46 -12.54 -10.02
C THR A 387 -9.33 -12.62 -8.50
N LEU A 388 -8.11 -12.86 -8.00
CA LEU A 388 -7.84 -12.96 -6.56
C LEU A 388 -7.65 -11.57 -5.93
N SER A 389 -7.95 -11.48 -4.62
CA SER A 389 -7.55 -10.32 -3.81
C SER A 389 -6.02 -10.17 -3.77
N GLY A 390 -5.52 -8.95 -3.51
CA GLY A 390 -4.09 -8.67 -3.42
C GLY A 390 -3.35 -9.61 -2.47
N GLY A 391 -3.90 -9.88 -1.31
CA GLY A 391 -3.31 -10.81 -0.34
C GLY A 391 -3.23 -12.25 -0.85
N ASN A 392 -4.26 -12.75 -1.55
CA ASN A 392 -4.18 -14.08 -2.15
C ASN A 392 -3.20 -14.13 -3.33
N GLN A 393 -3.06 -13.06 -4.13
CA GLN A 393 -2.01 -12.96 -5.15
C GLN A 393 -0.62 -13.02 -4.51
N GLN A 394 -0.41 -12.36 -3.37
CA GLN A 394 0.84 -12.39 -2.61
C GLN A 394 1.17 -13.81 -2.11
N LYS A 395 0.17 -14.51 -1.54
CA LYS A 395 0.33 -15.90 -1.12
C LYS A 395 0.66 -16.83 -2.29
N VAL A 396 0.08 -16.62 -3.48
CA VAL A 396 0.46 -17.37 -4.70
C VAL A 396 1.90 -17.07 -5.11
N SER A 397 2.35 -15.80 -5.01
CA SER A 397 3.74 -15.41 -5.29
C SER A 397 4.73 -16.12 -4.36
N ILE A 398 4.41 -16.24 -3.07
CA ILE A 398 5.21 -16.99 -2.09
C ILE A 398 5.11 -18.50 -2.37
N GLY A 399 3.89 -19.01 -2.56
CA GLY A 399 3.59 -20.43 -2.76
C GLY A 399 4.30 -21.05 -3.96
N LYS A 400 4.55 -20.26 -5.00
CA LYS A 400 5.34 -20.65 -6.18
C LYS A 400 6.72 -21.23 -5.80
N TRP A 401 7.30 -20.81 -4.69
CA TRP A 401 8.62 -21.20 -4.22
C TRP A 401 8.63 -22.18 -3.05
N MET A 402 7.48 -22.46 -2.44
CA MET A 402 7.37 -23.31 -1.25
C MET A 402 7.82 -24.77 -1.47
N GLY A 403 7.75 -25.27 -2.70
CA GLY A 403 8.24 -26.61 -3.03
C GLY A 403 9.75 -26.72 -3.18
N GLU A 404 10.42 -25.59 -3.17
CA GLU A 404 11.86 -25.49 -3.31
C GLU A 404 12.49 -25.27 -1.94
N SER A 405 13.54 -26.03 -1.62
CA SER A 405 14.33 -25.76 -0.41
C SER A 405 15.16 -24.49 -0.62
N CYS A 406 14.70 -23.37 -0.09
CA CYS A 406 15.39 -22.10 -0.21
C CYS A 406 16.17 -21.79 1.07
N ASP A 407 17.46 -21.43 0.91
CA ASP A 407 18.31 -21.07 2.04
C ASP A 407 18.06 -19.63 2.48
N VAL A 408 17.78 -18.73 1.51
CA VAL A 408 17.51 -17.31 1.75
C VAL A 408 16.23 -16.89 1.03
N TRP A 409 15.33 -16.26 1.78
CA TRP A 409 14.14 -15.62 1.26
C TRP A 409 14.27 -14.12 1.40
N ILE A 410 14.19 -13.39 0.30
CA ILE A 410 14.10 -11.94 0.27
C ILE A 410 12.63 -11.57 0.09
N PHE A 411 12.07 -10.86 1.05
CA PHE A 411 10.72 -10.29 1.01
C PHE A 411 10.84 -8.78 0.84
N ASP A 412 10.49 -8.30 -0.33
CA ASP A 412 10.53 -6.87 -0.67
C ASP A 412 9.13 -6.29 -0.60
N GLU A 413 8.86 -5.47 0.43
CA GLU A 413 7.55 -4.87 0.74
C GLU A 413 6.37 -5.87 0.62
N PRO A 414 6.45 -7.07 1.23
CA PRO A 414 5.49 -8.15 0.96
C PRO A 414 4.07 -7.85 1.44
N THR A 415 3.92 -6.84 2.27
CA THR A 415 2.68 -6.43 2.94
C THR A 415 2.06 -5.17 2.35
N GLN A 416 2.67 -4.60 1.31
CA GLN A 416 2.17 -3.40 0.67
C GLN A 416 0.82 -3.64 -0.05
N GLY A 417 -0.17 -2.80 0.25
CA GLY A 417 -1.49 -2.83 -0.40
C GLY A 417 -2.31 -4.09 -0.12
N ILE A 418 -2.11 -4.73 1.05
CA ILE A 418 -2.93 -5.84 1.54
C ILE A 418 -3.56 -5.52 2.89
N ASP A 419 -4.62 -6.23 3.23
CA ASP A 419 -5.35 -6.08 4.49
C ASP A 419 -4.56 -6.61 5.71
N VAL A 420 -4.92 -6.14 6.92
CA VAL A 420 -4.21 -6.45 8.16
C VAL A 420 -4.22 -7.94 8.50
N ASP A 421 -5.34 -8.63 8.26
CA ASP A 421 -5.43 -10.07 8.49
C ASP A 421 -4.43 -10.82 7.60
N THR A 422 -4.37 -10.48 6.31
CA THR A 422 -3.43 -11.09 5.36
C THR A 422 -1.97 -10.70 5.69
N LYS A 423 -1.70 -9.49 6.19
CA LYS A 423 -0.36 -9.12 6.70
C LYS A 423 0.09 -10.09 7.79
N THR A 424 -0.77 -10.32 8.78
CA THR A 424 -0.52 -11.27 9.89
C THR A 424 -0.21 -12.69 9.38
N GLU A 425 -0.95 -13.15 8.35
CA GLU A 425 -0.69 -14.45 7.73
C GLU A 425 0.70 -14.50 7.05
N ILE A 426 1.12 -13.40 6.38
CA ILE A 426 2.46 -13.33 5.75
C ILE A 426 3.57 -13.32 6.80
N TYR A 427 3.41 -12.60 7.92
CA TYR A 427 4.38 -12.62 9.01
C TYR A 427 4.49 -14.02 9.62
N THR A 428 3.37 -14.73 9.76
CA THR A 428 3.35 -16.12 10.20
C THR A 428 4.15 -17.01 9.24
N ILE A 429 3.96 -16.85 7.93
CA ILE A 429 4.71 -17.60 6.91
C ILE A 429 6.21 -17.31 7.03
N MET A 430 6.61 -16.03 7.14
CA MET A 430 8.03 -15.65 7.30
C MET A 430 8.64 -16.27 8.55
N SER A 431 7.93 -16.22 9.69
CA SER A 431 8.35 -16.82 10.96
C SER A 431 8.46 -18.35 10.87
N GLN A 432 7.53 -19.01 10.19
CA GLN A 432 7.59 -20.47 9.95
C GLN A 432 8.79 -20.85 9.07
N LEU A 433 9.08 -20.08 8.03
CA LEU A 433 10.27 -20.29 7.19
C LEU A 433 11.57 -20.13 7.99
N ALA A 434 11.64 -19.10 8.85
CA ALA A 434 12.77 -18.90 9.76
C ALA A 434 12.90 -20.06 10.75
N GLN A 435 11.79 -20.54 11.35
CA GLN A 435 11.78 -21.69 12.25
C GLN A 435 12.26 -22.98 11.57
N GLN A 436 12.03 -23.11 10.26
CA GLN A 436 12.54 -24.22 9.44
C GLN A 436 14.02 -24.08 9.06
N GLY A 437 14.68 -23.01 9.51
CA GLY A 437 16.11 -22.76 9.31
C GLY A 437 16.45 -21.89 8.09
N SER A 438 15.49 -21.35 7.37
CA SER A 438 15.75 -20.38 6.30
C SER A 438 16.21 -19.04 6.88
N ALA A 439 17.09 -18.35 6.17
CA ALA A 439 17.45 -16.96 6.45
C ALA A 439 16.45 -16.02 5.77
N ILE A 440 15.89 -15.08 6.51
CA ILE A 440 14.88 -14.16 6.00
C ILE A 440 15.46 -12.75 5.90
N TRP A 441 15.45 -12.18 4.71
CA TRP A 441 15.74 -10.78 4.43
C TRP A 441 14.43 -10.05 4.19
N PHE A 442 14.01 -9.22 5.15
CA PHE A 442 12.76 -8.52 5.11
C PHE A 442 12.96 -7.02 4.88
N ILE A 443 12.41 -6.49 3.80
CA ILE A 443 12.41 -5.08 3.46
C ILE A 443 11.00 -4.55 3.69
N SER A 444 10.87 -3.49 4.50
CA SER A 444 9.61 -2.78 4.71
C SER A 444 9.85 -1.30 4.91
N SER A 445 8.93 -0.49 4.42
CA SER A 445 8.83 0.94 4.71
C SER A 445 8.17 1.21 6.08
N ASP A 446 7.42 0.26 6.61
CA ASP A 446 6.80 0.35 7.94
C ASP A 446 7.79 -0.11 9.04
N LEU A 447 8.33 0.86 9.76
CA LEU A 447 9.27 0.59 10.87
C LEU A 447 8.65 -0.27 11.97
N ARG A 448 7.32 -0.26 12.15
CA ARG A 448 6.62 -1.09 13.13
C ARG A 448 6.67 -2.57 12.75
N GLU A 449 6.51 -2.87 11.48
CA GLU A 449 6.67 -4.24 10.97
C GLU A 449 8.08 -4.75 11.28
N LEU A 450 9.10 -3.94 10.95
CA LEU A 450 10.50 -4.30 11.18
C LEU A 450 10.82 -4.49 12.67
N THR A 451 10.45 -3.53 13.52
CA THR A 451 10.76 -3.61 14.98
C THR A 451 10.01 -4.72 15.71
N SER A 452 8.88 -5.18 15.14
CA SER A 452 8.07 -6.24 15.77
C SER A 452 8.51 -7.66 15.37
N ILE A 453 9.04 -7.85 14.16
CA ILE A 453 9.30 -9.17 13.59
C ILE A 453 10.78 -9.49 13.49
N CYS A 454 11.64 -8.49 13.19
CA CYS A 454 13.05 -8.74 12.94
C CYS A 454 13.83 -9.07 14.21
N ASP A 455 14.91 -9.80 14.06
CA ASP A 455 15.93 -10.04 15.09
C ASP A 455 17.01 -8.96 15.05
N ARG A 456 17.32 -8.48 13.84
CA ARG A 456 18.23 -7.35 13.56
C ARG A 456 17.68 -6.49 12.44
N ILE A 457 18.08 -5.22 12.43
CA ILE A 457 17.69 -4.25 11.41
C ILE A 457 18.94 -3.53 10.91
N TYR A 458 19.18 -3.58 9.60
CA TYR A 458 20.09 -2.68 8.90
C TYR A 458 19.33 -1.46 8.42
N VAL A 459 19.90 -0.28 8.63
CA VAL A 459 19.34 0.99 8.16
C VAL A 459 20.11 1.42 6.92
N MET A 460 19.36 1.67 5.84
CA MET A 460 19.92 2.22 4.60
C MET A 460 19.62 3.71 4.48
N TYR A 461 20.63 4.45 4.11
CA TYR A 461 20.58 5.85 3.76
C TYR A 461 21.50 6.11 2.58
N ASP A 462 21.02 6.81 1.56
CA ASP A 462 21.75 7.19 0.34
C ASP A 462 22.60 6.03 -0.25
N PHE A 463 21.95 4.89 -0.51
CA PHE A 463 22.54 3.67 -1.08
C PHE A 463 23.67 3.03 -0.25
N ALA A 464 23.82 3.39 1.02
CA ALA A 464 24.78 2.81 1.96
C ALA A 464 24.07 2.21 3.18
N ILE A 465 24.72 1.27 3.88
CA ILE A 465 24.28 0.82 5.20
C ILE A 465 24.80 1.81 6.24
N ALA A 466 23.90 2.60 6.82
CA ALA A 466 24.21 3.65 7.79
C ALA A 466 24.37 3.11 9.21
N ALA A 467 23.61 2.07 9.58
CA ALA A 467 23.64 1.50 10.93
C ALA A 467 23.10 0.07 10.96
N GLU A 468 23.41 -0.66 12.05
CA GLU A 468 22.87 -1.96 12.40
C GLU A 468 22.30 -1.89 13.83
N PHE A 469 21.06 -2.37 14.02
CA PHE A 469 20.40 -2.45 15.31
C PHE A 469 19.98 -3.88 15.63
N THR A 470 20.01 -4.22 16.92
CA THR A 470 19.52 -5.51 17.45
C THR A 470 18.42 -5.26 18.47
N ALA A 471 17.46 -6.18 18.57
CA ALA A 471 16.39 -6.07 19.55
C ALA A 471 16.92 -6.05 21.01
N PRO A 472 16.32 -5.31 21.96
CA PRO A 472 15.15 -4.44 21.75
C PRO A 472 15.49 -3.14 21.03
N TYR A 473 14.53 -2.60 20.24
CA TYR A 473 14.73 -1.44 19.39
C TYR A 473 14.15 -0.16 19.99
N GLU A 474 14.91 0.95 19.89
CA GLU A 474 14.38 2.30 20.07
C GLU A 474 14.07 2.87 18.67
N ARG A 475 12.79 3.14 18.39
CA ARG A 475 12.34 3.56 17.04
C ARG A 475 12.92 4.89 16.61
N GLU A 476 13.10 5.81 17.55
CA GLU A 476 13.65 7.14 17.33
C GLU A 476 15.10 7.08 16.82
N ASP A 477 15.91 6.15 17.33
CA ASP A 477 17.29 5.95 16.89
C ASP A 477 17.32 5.46 15.43
N ILE A 478 16.45 4.50 15.09
CA ILE A 478 16.35 3.99 13.73
C ILE A 478 15.89 5.08 12.77
N LEU A 479 14.85 5.86 13.14
CA LEU A 479 14.36 6.98 12.34
C LEU A 479 15.45 8.04 12.11
N THR A 480 16.22 8.38 13.14
CA THR A 480 17.33 9.34 13.04
C THR A 480 18.34 8.89 11.99
N LYS A 481 18.73 7.61 12.01
CA LYS A 481 19.64 7.04 11.02
C LYS A 481 19.02 6.95 9.61
N MET A 482 17.73 6.71 9.49
CA MET A 482 17.03 6.73 8.21
C MET A 482 17.01 8.11 7.55
N MET A 483 17.11 9.19 8.35
CA MET A 483 17.16 10.58 7.90
C MET A 483 18.61 11.09 7.70
N GLY A 484 19.63 10.27 7.91
CA GLY A 484 21.03 10.66 7.80
C GLY A 484 21.57 11.43 9.00
N GLY A 485 20.90 11.35 10.15
CA GLY A 485 21.37 11.91 11.42
C GLY A 485 22.49 11.07 12.06
N ASP A 486 23.32 11.72 12.89
CA ASP A 486 24.45 11.06 13.62
C ASP A 486 23.98 10.16 14.78
#